data_7336062f9d1ce7040ad45ef6afb2d7b4
#
_entry.id   7336062f9d1ce7040ad45ef6afb2d7b4
#
_cell.length_a   1.000
_cell.length_b   1.000
_cell.length_c   1.000
_cell.angle_alpha   90.00
_cell.angle_beta   90.00
_cell.angle_gamma   90.00
#
_symmetry.space_group_name_H-M   'P 1'
#
loop_
_entity.id
_entity.type
_entity.pdbx_description
1 polymer ?
#
loop_
_entity_poly.entity_id
_entity_poly.type
_entity_poly.pdbx_seq_one_letter_code
_entity_poly.pdbx_strand_id
1 'polypeptide(L)'
;MLKTNIDRADIILHTLFWVMWVIIFTLVQSIANSFDEWFLWLMYYLITLPIFVVHTYLIAYWLLPKLFFKSKYLLFFASVLLMLFIFSVIELIVSNELVFSVFDKSKAFESGYLNFQNIVISGIGNHYIILVFFAIKAGRSWYSAQSQKEELLLTKTE
;
A
#
# COMPACT_ATOMS: atom_id res chain seq x y z
N MET A 1 8.36 24.14 -9.52
CA MET A 1 9.28 23.03 -9.24
C MET A 1 9.37 22.89 -7.73
N LEU A 2 8.56 22.02 -7.11
CA LEU A 2 8.59 21.80 -5.67
C LEU A 2 9.91 21.08 -5.34
N LYS A 3 10.84 21.77 -4.69
CA LYS A 3 11.99 21.14 -4.03
C LYS A 3 11.42 20.30 -2.88
N THR A 4 11.26 19.03 -3.12
CA THR A 4 11.00 18.05 -2.05
C THR A 4 12.32 17.82 -1.31
N ASN A 5 12.68 18.73 -0.42
CA ASN A 5 13.57 18.34 0.67
C ASN A 5 12.77 17.31 1.49
N ILE A 6 13.03 16.04 1.25
CA ILE A 6 12.51 14.97 2.11
C ILE A 6 13.14 15.21 3.48
N ASP A 7 12.33 15.64 4.43
CA ASP A 7 12.78 15.89 5.79
C ASP A 7 13.14 14.54 6.44
N ARG A 8 14.18 14.53 7.28
CA ARG A 8 14.55 13.32 8.05
C ARG A 8 13.37 12.79 8.86
N ALA A 9 12.52 13.68 9.36
CA ALA A 9 11.30 13.31 10.06
C ALA A 9 10.34 12.50 9.19
N ASP A 10 10.17 12.87 7.92
CA ASP A 10 9.32 12.13 6.99
C ASP A 10 9.85 10.71 6.74
N ILE A 11 11.17 10.56 6.56
CA ILE A 11 11.78 9.24 6.38
C ILE A 11 11.54 8.35 7.59
N ILE A 12 11.76 8.90 8.79
CA ILE A 12 11.55 8.16 10.05
C ILE A 12 10.08 7.74 10.19
N LEU A 13 9.13 8.64 9.94
CA LEU A 13 7.70 8.35 10.01
C LEU A 13 7.29 7.25 9.04
N HIS A 14 7.78 7.31 7.79
CA HIS A 14 7.49 6.27 6.80
C HIS A 14 8.11 4.93 7.19
N THR A 15 9.34 4.92 7.70
CA THR A 15 10.00 3.69 8.17
C THR A 15 9.24 3.08 9.35
N LEU A 16 8.91 3.89 10.37
CA LEU A 16 8.13 3.44 11.52
C LEU A 16 6.77 2.89 11.10
N PHE A 17 6.09 3.55 10.16
CA PHE A 17 4.83 3.06 9.63
C PHE A 17 4.96 1.64 9.05
N TRP A 18 5.94 1.39 8.19
CA TRP A 18 6.12 0.09 7.57
C TRP A 18 6.57 -0.99 8.55
N VAL A 19 7.42 -0.64 9.54
CA VAL A 19 7.79 -1.54 10.63
C VAL A 19 6.55 -1.93 11.45
N MET A 20 5.75 -0.96 11.86
CA MET A 20 4.51 -1.21 12.59
C MET A 20 3.52 -2.04 11.78
N TRP A 21 3.43 -1.78 10.48
CA TRP A 21 2.59 -2.56 9.57
C TRP A 21 2.99 -4.04 9.56
N VAL A 22 4.27 -4.35 9.37
CA VAL A 22 4.79 -5.74 9.42
C VAL A 22 4.46 -6.40 10.75
N ILE A 23 4.73 -5.72 11.87
CA ILE A 23 4.48 -6.26 13.21
C ILE A 23 2.98 -6.56 13.41
N ILE A 24 2.10 -5.59 13.13
CA ILE A 24 0.66 -5.74 13.33
C ILE A 24 0.10 -6.88 12.50
N PHE A 25 0.47 -6.96 11.20
CA PHE A 25 -0.07 -7.99 10.32
C PHE A 25 0.51 -9.38 10.63
N THR A 26 1.77 -9.48 11.01
CA THR A 26 2.34 -10.72 11.54
C THR A 26 1.57 -11.19 12.78
N LEU A 27 1.27 -10.29 13.72
CA LEU A 27 0.50 -10.62 14.92
C LEU A 27 -0.93 -11.04 14.59
N VAL A 28 -1.63 -10.31 13.72
CA VAL A 28 -3.01 -10.64 13.31
C VAL A 28 -3.09 -12.03 12.70
N GLN A 29 -2.18 -12.36 11.78
CA GLN A 29 -2.14 -13.68 11.16
C GLN A 29 -1.71 -14.78 12.15
N SER A 30 -0.77 -14.46 13.03
CA SER A 30 -0.34 -15.42 14.07
C SER A 30 -1.48 -15.74 15.04
N ILE A 31 -2.26 -14.75 15.46
CA ILE A 31 -3.44 -14.97 16.30
C ILE A 31 -4.49 -15.83 15.58
N ALA A 32 -4.73 -15.55 14.30
CA ALA A 32 -5.67 -16.32 13.49
C ALA A 32 -5.26 -17.80 13.31
N ASN A 33 -3.95 -18.09 13.39
CA ASN A 33 -3.38 -19.43 13.25
C ASN A 33 -2.79 -19.98 14.56
N SER A 34 -3.32 -19.61 15.71
CA SER A 34 -2.94 -20.14 17.05
C SER A 34 -1.45 -19.97 17.41
N PHE A 35 -0.77 -18.96 16.86
CA PHE A 35 0.66 -18.64 17.01
C PHE A 35 1.66 -19.69 16.50
N ASP A 36 1.22 -20.83 16.00
CA ASP A 36 2.13 -21.89 15.53
C ASP A 36 2.96 -21.47 14.30
N GLU A 37 2.49 -20.49 13.55
CA GLU A 37 3.04 -20.06 12.26
C GLU A 37 3.57 -18.62 12.26
N TRP A 38 3.82 -18.02 13.42
CA TRP A 38 4.23 -16.61 13.51
C TRP A 38 5.46 -16.28 12.67
N PHE A 39 6.43 -17.22 12.59
CA PHE A 39 7.64 -17.03 11.82
C PHE A 39 7.38 -17.05 10.32
N LEU A 40 6.51 -17.93 9.84
CA LEU A 40 6.09 -17.97 8.44
C LEU A 40 5.47 -16.64 8.02
N TRP A 41 4.54 -16.12 8.84
CA TRP A 41 3.87 -14.84 8.54
C TRP A 41 4.82 -13.64 8.64
N LEU A 42 5.79 -13.67 9.55
CA LEU A 42 6.84 -12.67 9.60
C LEU A 42 7.67 -12.67 8.30
N MET A 43 8.12 -13.84 7.84
CA MET A 43 8.87 -13.97 6.58
C MET A 43 8.02 -13.55 5.38
N TYR A 44 6.74 -13.91 5.35
CA TYR A 44 5.81 -13.48 4.33
C TYR A 44 5.77 -11.95 4.22
N TYR A 45 5.50 -11.25 5.33
CA TYR A 45 5.39 -9.78 5.31
C TYR A 45 6.72 -9.08 5.05
N LEU A 46 7.85 -9.63 5.49
CA LEU A 46 9.17 -9.06 5.20
C LEU A 46 9.55 -9.21 3.73
N ILE A 47 9.31 -10.38 3.13
CA ILE A 47 9.67 -10.65 1.74
C ILE A 47 8.74 -9.90 0.77
N THR A 48 7.46 -9.78 1.09
CA THR A 48 6.49 -9.06 0.24
C THR A 48 6.45 -7.55 0.50
N LEU A 49 7.07 -7.04 1.59
CA LEU A 49 7.11 -5.62 1.93
C LEU A 49 7.51 -4.70 0.78
N PRO A 50 8.56 -4.98 -0.02
CA PRO A 50 8.93 -4.11 -1.13
C PRO A 50 7.80 -3.93 -2.16
N ILE A 51 6.99 -4.96 -2.38
CA ILE A 51 5.84 -4.93 -3.31
C ILE A 51 4.80 -3.92 -2.80
N PHE A 52 4.44 -4.02 -1.51
CA PHE A 52 3.46 -3.11 -0.89
C PHE A 52 3.97 -1.67 -0.85
N VAL A 53 5.25 -1.47 -0.50
CA VAL A 53 5.90 -0.16 -0.49
C VAL A 53 5.83 0.47 -1.87
N VAL A 54 6.33 -0.21 -2.89
CA VAL A 54 6.38 0.32 -4.28
C VAL A 54 4.96 0.63 -4.77
N HIS A 55 4.01 -0.29 -4.59
CA HIS A 55 2.63 -0.11 -5.01
C HIS A 55 2.00 1.12 -4.35
N THR A 56 2.11 1.23 -3.00
CA THR A 56 1.56 2.34 -2.23
C THR A 56 2.15 3.69 -2.67
N TYR A 57 3.47 3.77 -2.85
CA TYR A 57 4.12 5.00 -3.24
C TYR A 57 3.84 5.40 -4.69
N LEU A 58 3.72 4.44 -5.61
CA LEU A 58 3.29 4.72 -6.99
C LEU A 58 1.91 5.37 -7.02
N ILE A 59 0.96 4.84 -6.26
CA ILE A 59 -0.38 5.43 -6.18
C ILE A 59 -0.34 6.79 -5.50
N ALA A 60 0.28 6.89 -4.31
CA ALA A 60 0.24 8.09 -3.49
C ALA A 60 1.05 9.27 -4.06
N TYR A 61 2.17 9.02 -4.71
CA TYR A 61 3.09 10.08 -5.14
C TYR A 61 3.11 10.31 -6.66
N TRP A 62 2.66 9.34 -7.43
CA TRP A 62 2.65 9.49 -8.88
C TRP A 62 1.22 9.58 -9.45
N LEU A 63 0.35 8.64 -9.12
CA LEU A 63 -1.00 8.56 -9.69
C LEU A 63 -1.95 9.63 -9.14
N LEU A 64 -1.95 9.79 -7.82
CA LEU A 64 -2.81 10.75 -7.12
C LEU A 64 -2.61 12.20 -7.61
N PRO A 65 -1.36 12.76 -7.65
CA PRO A 65 -1.16 14.13 -8.10
C PRO A 65 -1.36 14.30 -9.61
N LYS A 66 -1.14 13.27 -10.42
CA LYS A 66 -1.27 13.37 -11.87
C LYS A 66 -2.70 13.23 -12.38
N LEU A 67 -3.53 12.43 -11.70
CA LEU A 67 -4.85 12.10 -12.18
C LEU A 67 -5.96 12.60 -11.23
N PHE A 68 -5.90 12.24 -9.96
CA PHE A 68 -6.97 12.56 -9.02
C PHE A 68 -7.11 14.06 -8.79
N PHE A 69 -6.03 14.78 -8.46
CA PHE A 69 -6.06 16.23 -8.26
C PHE A 69 -6.24 17.05 -9.55
N LYS A 70 -6.16 16.40 -10.71
CA LYS A 70 -6.52 17.00 -12.00
C LYS A 70 -7.93 16.62 -12.45
N SER A 71 -8.79 16.14 -11.55
CA SER A 71 -10.19 15.73 -11.80
C SER A 71 -10.36 14.65 -12.87
N LYS A 72 -9.30 13.86 -13.15
CA LYS A 72 -9.34 12.74 -14.07
C LYS A 72 -9.70 11.43 -13.35
N TYR A 73 -10.82 11.44 -12.65
CA TYR A 73 -11.20 10.37 -11.72
C TYR A 73 -11.32 8.99 -12.39
N LEU A 74 -11.97 8.92 -13.56
CA LEU A 74 -12.13 7.65 -14.28
C LEU A 74 -10.77 7.00 -14.61
N LEU A 75 -9.83 7.80 -15.13
CA LEU A 75 -8.47 7.32 -15.43
C LEU A 75 -7.71 6.96 -14.14
N PHE A 76 -7.93 7.70 -13.06
CA PHE A 76 -7.32 7.37 -11.77
C PHE A 76 -7.79 6.00 -11.29
N PHE A 77 -9.10 5.77 -11.18
CA PHE A 77 -9.64 4.49 -10.70
C PHE A 77 -9.29 3.31 -11.63
N ALA A 78 -9.34 3.50 -12.95
CA ALA A 78 -8.92 2.48 -13.90
C ALA A 78 -7.43 2.11 -13.74
N SER A 79 -6.56 3.11 -13.53
CA SER A 79 -5.13 2.89 -13.29
C SER A 79 -4.87 2.22 -11.94
N VAL A 80 -5.61 2.58 -10.89
CA VAL A 80 -5.52 1.91 -9.57
C VAL A 80 -5.92 0.45 -9.69
N LEU A 81 -7.02 0.13 -10.37
CA LEU A 81 -7.45 -1.25 -10.58
C LEU A 81 -6.43 -2.07 -11.40
N LEU A 82 -5.85 -1.47 -12.44
CA LEU A 82 -4.81 -2.12 -13.22
C LEU A 82 -3.56 -2.39 -12.39
N MET A 83 -3.12 -1.40 -11.60
CA MET A 83 -1.98 -1.58 -10.68
C MET A 83 -2.28 -2.62 -9.62
N LEU A 84 -3.47 -2.59 -9.01
CA LEU A 84 -3.90 -3.60 -8.06
C LEU A 84 -3.78 -5.01 -8.64
N PHE A 85 -4.28 -5.22 -9.86
CA PHE A 85 -4.17 -6.50 -10.54
C PHE A 85 -2.71 -6.93 -10.74
N ILE A 86 -1.85 -6.04 -11.28
CA ILE A 86 -0.44 -6.33 -11.54
C ILE A 86 0.30 -6.68 -10.24
N PHE A 87 0.14 -5.85 -9.20
CA PHE A 87 0.83 -6.05 -7.93
C PHE A 87 0.31 -7.27 -7.16
N SER A 88 -0.98 -7.63 -7.30
CA SER A 88 -1.51 -8.87 -6.74
C SER A 88 -0.93 -10.11 -7.42
N VAL A 89 -0.73 -10.08 -8.73
CA VAL A 89 -0.05 -11.18 -9.45
C VAL A 89 1.40 -11.31 -8.99
N ILE A 90 2.13 -10.20 -8.87
CA ILE A 90 3.52 -10.22 -8.39
C ILE A 90 3.59 -10.74 -6.95
N GLU A 91 2.70 -10.29 -6.09
CA GLU A 91 2.63 -10.74 -4.69
C GLU A 91 2.33 -12.24 -4.60
N LEU A 92 1.37 -12.77 -5.37
CA LEU A 92 1.07 -14.20 -5.41
C LEU A 92 2.27 -15.03 -5.88
N ILE A 93 3.00 -14.57 -6.90
CA ILE A 93 4.21 -15.25 -7.37
C ILE A 93 5.28 -15.25 -6.27
N VAL A 94 5.57 -14.09 -5.69
CA VAL A 94 6.60 -13.96 -4.65
C VAL A 94 6.23 -14.75 -3.40
N SER A 95 4.99 -14.70 -2.96
CA SER A 95 4.55 -15.46 -1.79
C SER A 95 4.61 -16.97 -2.01
N ASN A 96 4.18 -17.44 -3.18
CA ASN A 96 4.22 -18.87 -3.48
C ASN A 96 5.65 -19.39 -3.65
N GLU A 97 6.46 -18.70 -4.47
CA GLU A 97 7.78 -19.20 -4.87
C GLU A 97 8.88 -18.92 -3.84
N LEU A 98 8.81 -17.81 -3.10
CA LEU A 98 9.88 -17.42 -2.17
C LEU A 98 9.51 -17.61 -0.70
N VAL A 99 8.22 -17.67 -0.36
CA VAL A 99 7.79 -17.84 1.03
C VAL A 99 7.29 -19.25 1.27
N PHE A 100 6.16 -19.62 0.70
CA PHE A 100 5.52 -20.90 1.01
C PHE A 100 6.34 -22.09 0.52
N SER A 101 6.91 -22.04 -0.67
CA SER A 101 7.76 -23.12 -1.18
C SER A 101 9.02 -23.36 -0.33
N VAL A 102 9.51 -22.34 0.36
CA VAL A 102 10.74 -22.39 1.16
C VAL A 102 10.44 -22.70 2.63
N PHE A 103 9.46 -22.01 3.23
CA PHE A 103 9.23 -22.05 4.67
C PHE A 103 8.10 -23.02 5.07
N ASP A 104 7.10 -23.24 4.21
CA ASP A 104 6.01 -24.19 4.46
C ASP A 104 5.39 -24.68 3.15
N LYS A 105 5.94 -25.76 2.61
CA LYS A 105 5.46 -26.35 1.36
C LYS A 105 4.00 -26.81 1.38
N SER A 106 3.43 -27.05 2.56
CA SER A 106 2.03 -27.46 2.67
C SER A 106 1.06 -26.34 2.30
N LYS A 107 1.51 -25.07 2.38
CA LYS A 107 0.77 -23.88 1.99
C LYS A 107 1.11 -23.37 0.59
N ALA A 108 2.15 -23.89 -0.03
CA ALA A 108 2.47 -23.59 -1.41
C ALA A 108 1.33 -24.10 -2.29
N PHE A 109 0.82 -23.21 -3.13
CA PHE A 109 -0.15 -23.63 -4.13
C PHE A 109 0.52 -24.59 -5.11
N GLU A 110 -0.14 -25.69 -5.40
CA GLU A 110 0.17 -26.50 -6.57
C GLU A 110 -0.07 -25.71 -7.87
N SER A 111 -0.07 -26.31 -9.02
CA SER A 111 -0.32 -25.61 -10.28
C SER A 111 -1.65 -24.86 -10.28
N GLY A 112 -1.71 -23.66 -10.90
CA GLY A 112 -2.93 -22.90 -11.10
C GLY A 112 -3.28 -21.84 -10.04
N TYR A 113 -2.35 -21.48 -9.18
CA TYR A 113 -2.56 -20.42 -8.18
C TYR A 113 -2.81 -19.03 -8.79
N LEU A 114 -2.34 -18.78 -10.01
CA LEU A 114 -2.61 -17.54 -10.76
C LEU A 114 -3.98 -17.59 -11.44
N ASN A 115 -5.03 -17.88 -10.70
CA ASN A 115 -6.40 -17.77 -11.18
C ASN A 115 -7.02 -16.44 -10.74
N PHE A 116 -8.09 -16.03 -11.42
CA PHE A 116 -8.75 -14.75 -11.18
C PHE A 116 -9.21 -14.58 -9.71
N GLN A 117 -9.73 -15.63 -9.11
CA GLN A 117 -10.22 -15.60 -7.74
C GLN A 117 -9.08 -15.30 -6.75
N ASN A 118 -7.95 -16.00 -6.84
CA ASN A 118 -6.80 -15.77 -5.97
C ASN A 118 -6.21 -14.37 -6.16
N ILE A 119 -6.14 -13.87 -7.40
CA ILE A 119 -5.69 -12.51 -7.70
C ILE A 119 -6.59 -11.46 -7.03
N VAL A 120 -7.91 -11.63 -7.10
CA VAL A 120 -8.87 -10.72 -6.47
C VAL A 120 -8.78 -10.79 -4.94
N ILE A 121 -8.67 -11.99 -4.36
CA ILE A 121 -8.53 -12.17 -2.91
C ILE A 121 -7.23 -11.53 -2.41
N SER A 122 -6.09 -11.77 -3.07
CA SER A 122 -4.81 -11.12 -2.78
C SER A 122 -4.93 -9.59 -2.89
N GLY A 123 -5.52 -9.10 -3.97
CA GLY A 123 -5.69 -7.67 -4.20
C GLY A 123 -6.49 -6.98 -3.10
N ILE A 124 -7.61 -7.53 -2.71
CA ILE A 124 -8.47 -6.95 -1.66
C ILE A 124 -7.85 -7.18 -0.28
N GLY A 125 -7.37 -8.40 -0.02
CA GLY A 125 -6.90 -8.80 1.31
C GLY A 125 -5.57 -8.16 1.72
N ASN A 126 -4.65 -7.95 0.78
CA ASN A 126 -3.29 -7.55 1.10
C ASN A 126 -3.00 -6.08 0.75
N HIS A 127 -3.70 -5.52 -0.24
CA HIS A 127 -3.41 -4.17 -0.74
C HIS A 127 -4.30 -3.05 -0.16
N TYR A 128 -5.20 -3.34 0.79
CA TYR A 128 -6.08 -2.31 1.41
C TYR A 128 -5.30 -1.19 2.11
N ILE A 129 -4.03 -1.42 2.49
CA ILE A 129 -3.16 -0.39 3.07
C ILE A 129 -3.03 0.84 2.17
N ILE A 130 -3.17 0.66 0.85
CA ILE A 130 -3.16 1.75 -0.12
C ILE A 130 -4.29 2.74 0.15
N LEU A 131 -5.47 2.24 0.56
CA LEU A 131 -6.62 3.10 0.87
C LEU A 131 -6.33 3.99 2.09
N VAL A 132 -5.61 3.47 3.09
CA VAL A 132 -5.20 4.25 4.26
C VAL A 132 -4.25 5.36 3.86
N PHE A 133 -3.22 5.05 3.08
CA PHE A 133 -2.28 6.05 2.56
C PHE A 133 -2.94 7.07 1.67
N PHE A 134 -3.84 6.63 0.79
CA PHE A 134 -4.63 7.50 -0.06
C PHE A 134 -5.46 8.48 0.78
N ALA A 135 -6.20 7.99 1.78
CA ALA A 135 -7.04 8.80 2.64
C ALA A 135 -6.23 9.86 3.42
N ILE A 136 -5.09 9.46 4.01
CA ILE A 136 -4.20 10.37 4.73
C ILE A 136 -3.67 11.47 3.79
N LYS A 137 -3.17 11.08 2.62
CA LYS A 137 -2.57 12.03 1.67
C LYS A 137 -3.59 12.94 1.03
N ALA A 138 -4.74 12.42 0.63
CA ALA A 138 -5.84 13.19 0.08
C ALA A 138 -6.39 14.18 1.13
N GLY A 139 -6.58 13.73 2.37
CA GLY A 139 -7.03 14.57 3.48
C GLY A 139 -6.05 15.70 3.80
N ARG A 140 -4.75 15.43 3.90
CA ARG A 140 -3.72 16.46 4.10
C ARG A 140 -3.69 17.47 2.97
N SER A 141 -3.79 17.04 1.73
CA SER A 141 -3.78 17.91 0.57
C SER A 141 -5.04 18.79 0.53
N TRP A 142 -6.20 18.23 0.86
CA TRP A 142 -7.46 18.99 0.95
C TRP A 142 -7.40 20.04 2.06
N TYR A 143 -6.93 19.66 3.25
CA TYR A 143 -6.79 20.57 4.38
C TYR A 143 -5.85 21.74 4.06
N SER A 144 -4.68 21.45 3.46
CA SER A 144 -3.73 22.49 3.04
C SER A 144 -4.35 23.45 2.00
N ALA A 145 -5.10 22.93 1.04
CA ALA A 145 -5.78 23.76 0.05
C ALA A 145 -6.87 24.65 0.67
N GLN A 146 -7.59 24.14 1.67
CA GLN A 146 -8.61 24.90 2.41
C GLN A 146 -7.97 26.03 3.22
N SER A 147 -6.90 25.74 3.97
CA SER A 147 -6.18 26.74 4.76
C SER A 147 -5.61 27.87 3.90
N GLN A 148 -5.01 27.54 2.74
CA GLN A 148 -4.52 28.55 1.80
C GLN A 148 -5.65 29.44 1.25
N LYS A 149 -6.82 28.86 0.99
CA LYS A 149 -7.98 29.60 0.52
C LYS A 149 -8.51 30.58 1.57
N GLU A 150 -8.55 30.16 2.83
CA GLU A 150 -8.95 30.99 3.96
C GLU A 150 -7.99 32.17 4.15
N GLU A 151 -6.67 31.92 4.10
CA GLU A 151 -5.64 32.95 4.19
C GLU A 151 -5.77 33.99 3.07
N LEU A 152 -6.03 33.56 1.82
CA LEU A 152 -6.25 34.45 0.69
C LEU A 152 -7.52 35.27 0.83
N LEU A 153 -8.57 34.80 1.48
CA LEU A 153 -9.79 35.54 1.74
C LEU A 153 -9.55 36.61 2.81
N LEU A 154 -8.80 36.30 3.87
CA LEU A 154 -8.45 37.25 4.93
C LEU A 154 -7.63 38.44 4.39
N THR A 155 -6.62 38.14 3.56
CA THR A 155 -5.75 39.16 2.96
C THR A 155 -6.44 40.08 1.93
N LYS A 156 -7.60 39.68 1.41
CA LYS A 156 -8.40 40.51 0.49
C LYS A 156 -9.39 41.43 1.19
N THR A 157 -9.62 41.22 2.48
CA THR A 157 -10.56 42.03 3.29
C THR A 157 -9.87 43.16 4.07
N GLU A 158 -8.55 43.22 4.08
CA GLU A 158 -7.72 44.33 4.51
C GLU A 158 -7.40 45.27 3.35
#